data_8eda930ed0427010d6b7debb2d4fd470
#
_entry.id   8eda930ed0427010d6b7debb2d4fd470
#
_cell.length_a   1.000
_cell.length_b   1.000
_cell.length_c   1.000
_cell.angle_alpha   90.00
_cell.angle_beta   90.00
_cell.angle_gamma   90.00
#
_symmetry.space_group_name_H-M   'P 1'
#
loop_
_entity.id
_entity.type
_entity.pdbx_description
1 polymer ?
#
loop_
_entity_poly.entity_id
_entity_poly.type
_entity_poly.pdbx_seq_one_letter_code
_entity_poly.pdbx_strand_id
1 'polypeptide(L)'
;MEFENSKIRNFCIIAHIDHGKSTLADRLIESTDTVSHRDMEEQLLDNMDIERERGITIKLQTCRMFYNYKGEEYMLNLIDTPGHVDFTYEVSRSLAACEGALLVVDATQGIEAQTLTNVYLALDHDLEILPVINKIDLQSANPDGCKAEIEDVIGLPADNAPLISAKEGIGIEELLERIVTDLPCPKGSRDEPFRALIFDSFYDNYKGAISMVRVGDGRIKAGDVIKMASTGKTFDVTEVGVFTPAATPVDELYAGMVGYIAASIKNVKDTAVGDTITLRDNPTKNVYDGYKKITPMVFAGIYPADGSKYNDLKDALEKLQLNDASLMFEPEVSTALGFGYRCGFLGLLHMEIIEERLEREFDLDLVTTAPSVNYKVKLTNGEELTVSNPTHLPAPDRIEYMEEPVVKAEIYTPPEYVGSIMELCQEKRGVYKELAYLDSSRSKLVYEIPLNEIIYDFFDALKSRTRGYASLDYEIIGYKKSDLVKLDMLLNGEMCDALSTIVHRDRAYARGRQIAEKLKEAIPRQQFEIPVQACIGGKVIARETVKAVRKDVLAKCYGGDITRKKKLLEKQKEGKKRMRQVGSVSVPSEAFMSILKIDS
;
A
#
# COMPACT_ATOMS: atom_id res chain seq x y z
N MET A 1 35.41 11.70 -11.91
CA MET A 1 36.20 11.81 -10.66
C MET A 1 35.88 10.61 -9.78
N GLU A 2 36.87 10.00 -9.17
CA GLU A 2 36.66 8.96 -8.17
C GLU A 2 36.62 9.58 -6.77
N PHE A 3 35.55 9.32 -6.02
CA PHE A 3 35.39 9.78 -4.63
C PHE A 3 35.90 8.72 -3.67
N GLU A 4 36.69 9.10 -2.67
CA GLU A 4 36.98 8.22 -1.53
C GLU A 4 35.68 7.93 -0.75
N ASN A 5 35.56 6.73 -0.15
CA ASN A 5 34.41 6.38 0.65
C ASN A 5 34.11 7.39 1.77
N SER A 6 35.15 7.99 2.35
CA SER A 6 35.05 9.05 3.36
C SER A 6 34.23 10.27 2.93
N LYS A 7 34.12 10.50 1.61
CA LYS A 7 33.38 11.61 0.99
C LYS A 7 32.02 11.19 0.39
N ILE A 8 31.54 10.00 0.70
CA ILE A 8 30.25 9.52 0.27
C ILE A 8 29.29 9.47 1.46
N ARG A 9 28.04 9.87 1.26
CA ARG A 9 26.94 9.72 2.23
C ARG A 9 25.74 9.12 1.53
N ASN A 10 25.29 7.96 2.01
CA ASN A 10 24.07 7.34 1.56
C ASN A 10 23.04 7.45 2.67
N PHE A 11 21.95 8.13 2.41
CA PHE A 11 20.93 8.40 3.42
C PHE A 11 19.53 8.40 2.82
N CYS A 12 18.57 8.18 3.67
CA CYS A 12 17.15 8.27 3.35
C CYS A 12 16.47 9.34 4.21
N ILE A 13 15.24 9.69 3.83
CA ILE A 13 14.37 10.55 4.63
C ILE A 13 13.23 9.70 5.16
N ILE A 14 13.12 9.58 6.47
CA ILE A 14 12.00 8.94 7.17
C ILE A 14 11.14 10.01 7.84
N ALA A 15 9.84 9.93 7.62
CA ALA A 15 8.89 10.91 8.13
C ALA A 15 7.49 10.30 8.22
N HIS A 16 6.64 10.90 9.03
CA HIS A 16 5.20 10.68 8.92
C HIS A 16 4.64 11.35 7.66
N ILE A 17 3.46 10.93 7.22
CA ILE A 17 2.72 11.56 6.12
C ILE A 17 2.54 13.06 6.45
N ASP A 18 2.67 13.92 5.45
CA ASP A 18 2.55 15.37 5.56
C ASP A 18 3.60 16.10 6.43
N HIS A 19 4.63 15.42 6.97
CA HIS A 19 5.73 16.08 7.68
C HIS A 19 6.70 16.83 6.76
N GLY A 20 6.53 16.73 5.42
CA GLY A 20 7.28 17.49 4.42
C GLY A 20 8.49 16.77 3.86
N LYS A 21 8.46 15.43 3.80
CA LYS A 21 9.52 14.57 3.23
C LYS A 21 9.88 14.96 1.78
N SER A 22 8.91 14.93 0.85
CA SER A 22 9.14 15.22 -0.58
C SER A 22 9.57 16.69 -0.78
N THR A 23 9.00 17.63 -0.02
CA THR A 23 9.41 19.04 -0.05
C THR A 23 10.88 19.21 0.40
N LEU A 24 11.31 18.44 1.42
CA LEU A 24 12.72 18.47 1.86
C LEU A 24 13.63 17.87 0.79
N ALA A 25 13.25 16.76 0.16
CA ALA A 25 14.03 16.16 -0.93
C ALA A 25 14.24 17.17 -2.08
N ASP A 26 13.17 17.88 -2.49
CA ASP A 26 13.26 18.95 -3.50
C ASP A 26 14.25 20.05 -3.09
N ARG A 27 14.22 20.50 -1.83
CA ARG A 27 15.13 21.53 -1.34
C ARG A 27 16.60 21.09 -1.29
N LEU A 28 16.85 19.83 -0.94
CA LEU A 28 18.22 19.28 -0.98
C LEU A 28 18.75 19.22 -2.41
N ILE A 29 17.92 18.81 -3.38
CA ILE A 29 18.26 18.75 -4.81
C ILE A 29 18.53 20.16 -5.37
N GLU A 30 17.67 21.13 -5.02
CA GLU A 30 17.81 22.53 -5.42
C GLU A 30 19.09 23.17 -4.83
N SER A 31 19.31 23.01 -3.51
CA SER A 31 20.45 23.62 -2.80
C SER A 31 21.80 23.04 -3.19
N THR A 32 21.82 21.87 -3.84
CA THR A 32 23.01 21.24 -4.39
C THR A 32 23.22 21.49 -5.87
N ASP A 33 22.41 22.36 -6.50
CA ASP A 33 22.45 22.65 -7.93
C ASP A 33 22.41 21.40 -8.82
N THR A 34 21.82 20.30 -8.32
CA THR A 34 21.74 19.01 -9.05
C THR A 34 20.83 19.12 -10.26
N VAL A 35 19.79 19.94 -10.17
CA VAL A 35 18.86 20.28 -11.26
C VAL A 35 18.82 21.80 -11.42
N SER A 36 18.74 22.26 -12.67
CA SER A 36 18.68 23.70 -12.90
C SER A 36 17.37 24.29 -12.35
N HIS A 37 17.41 25.52 -11.82
CA HIS A 37 16.21 26.21 -11.31
C HIS A 37 15.03 26.30 -12.33
N ARG A 38 15.31 26.13 -13.63
CA ARG A 38 14.28 26.15 -14.67
C ARG A 38 13.57 24.82 -14.83
N ASP A 39 14.25 23.74 -14.46
CA ASP A 39 13.76 22.36 -14.60
C ASP A 39 13.27 21.80 -13.26
N MET A 40 13.32 22.61 -12.18
CA MET A 40 12.77 22.25 -10.87
C MET A 40 11.23 22.27 -10.94
N GLU A 41 10.63 21.17 -10.54
CA GLU A 41 9.19 21.00 -10.36
C GLU A 41 8.93 20.62 -8.90
N GLU A 42 7.73 20.89 -8.40
CA GLU A 42 7.30 20.39 -7.07
C GLU A 42 7.21 18.87 -7.09
N GLN A 43 7.71 18.22 -6.03
CA GLN A 43 7.75 16.76 -5.91
C GLN A 43 8.50 16.10 -7.07
N LEU A 44 9.71 16.60 -7.35
CA LEU A 44 10.54 16.20 -8.50
C LEU A 44 10.84 14.69 -8.54
N LEU A 45 10.99 14.05 -7.38
CA LEU A 45 11.22 12.61 -7.29
C LEU A 45 9.94 11.78 -7.41
N ASP A 46 8.76 12.37 -7.19
CA ASP A 46 7.48 11.68 -7.34
C ASP A 46 7.10 11.63 -8.83
N ASN A 47 7.49 10.55 -9.50
CA ASN A 47 7.38 10.41 -10.96
C ASN A 47 5.98 9.99 -11.45
N MET A 48 5.10 9.52 -10.57
CA MET A 48 3.76 9.12 -10.92
C MET A 48 2.76 10.26 -10.67
N ASP A 49 1.81 10.46 -11.58
CA ASP A 49 0.73 11.43 -11.36
C ASP A 49 -0.06 11.14 -10.09
N ILE A 50 -0.24 9.85 -9.76
CA ILE A 50 -0.92 9.39 -8.54
C ILE A 50 -0.17 9.82 -7.27
N GLU A 51 1.18 9.78 -7.27
CA GLU A 51 2.00 10.25 -6.15
C GLU A 51 1.76 11.74 -5.88
N ARG A 52 1.80 12.54 -6.95
CA ARG A 52 1.59 14.00 -6.88
C ARG A 52 0.16 14.37 -6.47
N GLU A 53 -0.84 13.69 -7.01
CA GLU A 53 -2.25 13.92 -6.68
C GLU A 53 -2.59 13.58 -5.22
N ARG A 54 -2.02 12.48 -4.71
CA ARG A 54 -2.26 12.00 -3.34
C ARG A 54 -1.29 12.59 -2.31
N GLY A 55 -0.23 13.26 -2.74
CA GLY A 55 0.82 13.82 -1.87
C GLY A 55 1.63 12.76 -1.12
N ILE A 56 1.74 11.55 -1.67
CA ILE A 56 2.46 10.43 -1.05
C ILE A 56 3.47 9.83 -2.02
N THR A 57 4.67 9.53 -1.56
CA THR A 57 5.63 8.73 -2.31
C THR A 57 5.20 7.26 -2.26
N ILE A 58 5.05 6.64 -3.43
CA ILE A 58 4.67 5.24 -3.59
C ILE A 58 5.89 4.40 -3.92
N LYS A 59 6.71 4.87 -4.87
CA LYS A 59 7.87 4.15 -5.37
C LYS A 59 9.15 4.78 -4.89
N LEU A 60 10.08 3.93 -4.47
CA LEU A 60 11.43 4.31 -4.11
C LEU A 60 12.14 5.03 -5.28
N GLN A 61 12.75 6.16 -5.00
CA GLN A 61 13.58 6.92 -5.94
C GLN A 61 14.94 7.21 -5.34
N THR A 62 15.95 7.36 -6.19
CA THR A 62 17.30 7.73 -5.75
C THR A 62 17.78 8.96 -6.50
N CYS A 63 18.52 9.81 -5.80
CA CYS A 63 19.14 10.98 -6.42
C CYS A 63 20.56 11.17 -5.91
N ARG A 64 21.53 11.20 -6.83
CA ARG A 64 22.91 11.56 -6.52
C ARG A 64 23.10 13.07 -6.65
N MET A 65 23.63 13.68 -5.59
CA MET A 65 23.92 15.10 -5.47
C MET A 65 25.40 15.32 -5.14
N PHE A 66 25.91 16.50 -5.40
CA PHE A 66 27.26 16.91 -4.98
C PHE A 66 27.18 18.15 -4.10
N TYR A 67 27.89 18.15 -2.99
CA TYR A 67 27.91 19.26 -2.06
C TYR A 67 29.34 19.63 -1.70
N ASN A 68 29.67 20.93 -1.75
CA ASN A 68 30.99 21.42 -1.39
C ASN A 68 31.03 21.90 0.07
N TYR A 69 31.72 21.18 0.92
CA TYR A 69 31.90 21.54 2.31
C TYR A 69 33.35 21.86 2.59
N LYS A 70 33.61 23.09 3.02
CA LYS A 70 34.96 23.61 3.33
C LYS A 70 35.99 23.40 2.21
N GLY A 71 35.56 23.49 0.97
CA GLY A 71 36.42 23.33 -0.21
C GLY A 71 36.68 21.90 -0.63
N GLU A 72 36.03 20.93 -0.01
CA GLU A 72 36.01 19.52 -0.40
C GLU A 72 34.64 19.13 -0.94
N GLU A 73 34.62 18.40 -2.05
CA GLU A 73 33.41 17.94 -2.68
C GLU A 73 32.98 16.57 -2.11
N TYR A 74 31.73 16.47 -1.70
CA TYR A 74 31.09 15.27 -1.17
C TYR A 74 30.03 14.76 -2.13
N MET A 75 29.90 13.43 -2.25
CA MET A 75 28.83 12.76 -2.98
C MET A 75 27.75 12.37 -2.00
N LEU A 76 26.54 12.89 -2.22
CA LEU A 76 25.36 12.62 -1.41
C LEU A 76 24.39 11.77 -2.25
N ASN A 77 24.05 10.58 -1.79
CA ASN A 77 23.07 9.72 -2.41
C ASN A 77 21.82 9.69 -1.52
N LEU A 78 20.81 10.42 -1.94
CA LEU A 78 19.48 10.40 -1.32
C LEU A 78 18.70 9.20 -1.85
N ILE A 79 18.12 8.41 -0.96
CA ILE A 79 17.17 7.34 -1.27
C ILE A 79 15.83 7.77 -0.69
N ASP A 80 14.92 8.23 -1.55
CA ASP A 80 13.59 8.65 -1.12
C ASP A 80 12.70 7.43 -0.86
N THR A 81 12.03 7.42 0.29
CA THR A 81 11.28 6.27 0.80
C THR A 81 9.79 6.59 0.89
N PRO A 82 8.89 5.63 0.64
CA PRO A 82 7.49 5.80 0.99
C PRO A 82 7.32 6.13 2.48
N GLY A 83 6.26 6.87 2.82
CA GLY A 83 5.94 7.21 4.22
C GLY A 83 4.79 6.42 4.83
N HIS A 84 4.04 5.65 4.05
CA HIS A 84 2.81 4.98 4.48
C HIS A 84 3.08 3.54 5.00
N VAL A 85 2.28 3.11 6.00
CA VAL A 85 2.42 1.78 6.62
C VAL A 85 2.32 0.61 5.64
N ASP A 86 1.49 0.71 4.60
CA ASP A 86 1.35 -0.33 3.58
C ASP A 86 2.66 -0.58 2.80
N PHE A 87 3.57 0.40 2.79
CA PHE A 87 4.87 0.33 2.10
C PHE A 87 6.07 0.11 3.04
N THR A 88 5.82 -0.39 4.25
CA THR A 88 6.89 -0.67 5.23
C THR A 88 8.00 -1.56 4.66
N TYR A 89 7.67 -2.43 3.72
CA TYR A 89 8.66 -3.27 3.04
C TYR A 89 9.59 -2.47 2.12
N GLU A 90 9.06 -1.53 1.35
CA GLU A 90 9.82 -0.61 0.51
C GLU A 90 10.74 0.25 1.39
N VAL A 91 10.22 0.71 2.53
CA VAL A 91 11.02 1.44 3.53
C VAL A 91 12.18 0.56 4.02
N SER A 92 11.94 -0.65 4.47
CA SER A 92 12.99 -1.55 4.97
C SER A 92 14.09 -1.83 3.94
N ARG A 93 13.73 -1.95 2.65
CA ARG A 93 14.70 -2.13 1.56
C ARG A 93 15.57 -0.90 1.33
N SER A 94 14.97 0.27 1.39
CA SER A 94 15.68 1.55 1.26
C SER A 94 16.66 1.75 2.39
N LEU A 95 16.23 1.48 3.62
CA LEU A 95 17.08 1.57 4.81
C LEU A 95 18.33 0.69 4.70
N ALA A 96 18.18 -0.55 4.21
CA ALA A 96 19.32 -1.46 4.01
C ALA A 96 20.37 -0.96 2.99
N ALA A 97 20.02 0.01 2.16
CA ALA A 97 20.95 0.62 1.20
C ALA A 97 21.64 1.89 1.73
N CYS A 98 21.27 2.34 2.94
CA CYS A 98 21.77 3.56 3.58
C CYS A 98 22.72 3.29 4.74
N GLU A 99 23.49 4.30 5.12
CA GLU A 99 24.25 4.37 6.36
C GLU A 99 23.62 5.36 7.36
N GLY A 100 22.75 6.26 6.90
CA GLY A 100 22.07 7.22 7.76
C GLY A 100 20.62 7.48 7.34
N ALA A 101 19.84 8.04 8.27
CA ALA A 101 18.46 8.44 8.04
C ALA A 101 18.20 9.84 8.61
N LEU A 102 17.53 10.69 7.85
CA LEU A 102 17.02 11.97 8.34
C LEU A 102 15.61 11.72 8.89
N LEU A 103 15.43 11.88 10.19
CA LEU A 103 14.12 11.78 10.85
C LEU A 103 13.44 13.13 10.84
N VAL A 104 12.52 13.35 9.92
CA VAL A 104 11.80 14.63 9.79
C VAL A 104 10.56 14.64 10.64
N VAL A 105 10.50 15.57 11.59
CA VAL A 105 9.38 15.78 12.50
C VAL A 105 8.79 17.16 12.27
N ASP A 106 7.46 17.25 12.14
CA ASP A 106 6.71 18.50 12.04
C ASP A 106 6.69 19.22 13.40
N ALA A 107 7.20 20.46 13.45
CA ALA A 107 7.23 21.28 14.67
C ALA A 107 5.85 21.57 15.28
N THR A 108 4.76 21.34 14.54
CA THR A 108 3.39 21.54 15.00
C THR A 108 2.70 20.29 15.48
N GLN A 109 3.11 19.12 14.96
CA GLN A 109 2.47 17.83 15.22
C GLN A 109 3.33 16.93 16.14
N GLY A 110 4.68 17.07 16.10
CA GLY A 110 5.61 16.25 16.86
C GLY A 110 5.67 14.79 16.38
N ILE A 111 5.85 13.84 17.29
CA ILE A 111 5.97 12.41 16.97
C ILE A 111 4.60 11.79 16.68
N GLU A 112 4.48 11.09 15.54
CA GLU A 112 3.31 10.37 15.10
C GLU A 112 3.58 8.84 15.06
N ALA A 113 2.54 8.02 14.87
CA ALA A 113 2.66 6.55 14.90
C ALA A 113 3.74 6.02 13.96
N GLN A 114 3.73 6.47 12.69
CA GLN A 114 4.70 6.03 11.67
C GLN A 114 6.13 6.53 11.95
N THR A 115 6.28 7.61 12.71
CA THR A 115 7.61 8.10 13.12
C THR A 115 8.35 7.03 13.92
N LEU A 116 7.69 6.44 14.91
CA LEU A 116 8.27 5.40 15.77
C LEU A 116 8.58 4.13 14.98
N THR A 117 7.64 3.66 14.16
CA THR A 117 7.84 2.46 13.34
C THR A 117 9.05 2.62 12.41
N ASN A 118 9.16 3.77 11.73
CA ASN A 118 10.29 4.04 10.85
C ASN A 118 11.62 4.16 11.60
N VAL A 119 11.63 4.73 12.81
CA VAL A 119 12.81 4.78 13.67
C VAL A 119 13.27 3.38 14.07
N TYR A 120 12.35 2.52 14.53
CA TYR A 120 12.71 1.14 14.89
C TYR A 120 13.26 0.36 13.69
N LEU A 121 12.65 0.52 12.51
CA LEU A 121 13.18 -0.07 11.28
C LEU A 121 14.60 0.45 10.94
N ALA A 122 14.86 1.74 11.12
CA ALA A 122 16.19 2.30 10.90
C ALA A 122 17.22 1.76 11.91
N LEU A 123 16.84 1.60 13.16
CA LEU A 123 17.67 0.99 14.21
C LEU A 123 17.96 -0.48 13.95
N ASP A 124 16.97 -1.25 13.45
CA ASP A 124 17.15 -2.66 13.06
C ASP A 124 18.17 -2.83 11.92
N HIS A 125 18.41 -1.77 11.13
CA HIS A 125 19.43 -1.72 10.08
C HIS A 125 20.73 -1.02 10.50
N ASP A 126 20.93 -0.75 11.80
CA ASP A 126 22.11 -0.06 12.35
C ASP A 126 22.37 1.32 11.71
N LEU A 127 21.34 2.07 11.34
CA LEU A 127 21.50 3.39 10.75
C LEU A 127 21.76 4.47 11.81
N GLU A 128 22.60 5.44 11.48
CA GLU A 128 22.70 6.69 12.23
C GLU A 128 21.49 7.57 11.92
N ILE A 129 20.74 7.98 12.95
CA ILE A 129 19.52 8.77 12.77
C ILE A 129 19.80 10.22 13.17
N LEU A 130 19.62 11.14 12.22
CA LEU A 130 19.70 12.58 12.44
C LEU A 130 18.29 13.16 12.53
N PRO A 131 17.82 13.57 13.74
CA PRO A 131 16.55 14.27 13.90
C PRO A 131 16.59 15.64 13.21
N VAL A 132 15.50 16.01 12.52
CA VAL A 132 15.33 17.27 11.81
C VAL A 132 13.91 17.80 12.11
N ILE A 133 13.81 19.02 12.61
CA ILE A 133 12.53 19.65 12.96
C ILE A 133 12.11 20.59 11.85
N ASN A 134 11.04 20.24 11.16
CA ASN A 134 10.53 20.96 9.99
C ASN A 134 9.31 21.82 10.31
N LYS A 135 8.96 22.70 9.39
CA LYS A 135 7.80 23.63 9.44
C LYS A 135 7.88 24.66 10.58
N ILE A 136 9.09 25.12 10.89
CA ILE A 136 9.31 26.15 11.92
C ILE A 136 8.72 27.52 11.55
N ASP A 137 8.33 27.72 10.29
CA ASP A 137 7.67 28.91 9.75
C ASP A 137 6.22 29.06 10.22
N LEU A 138 5.59 27.99 10.71
CA LEU A 138 4.20 28.01 11.15
C LEU A 138 4.05 28.64 12.52
N GLN A 139 2.98 29.43 12.73
CA GLN A 139 2.72 30.12 14.01
C GLN A 139 2.51 29.16 15.20
N SER A 140 2.05 27.94 14.93
CA SER A 140 1.82 26.89 15.94
C SER A 140 3.05 26.03 16.19
N ALA A 141 4.18 26.31 15.52
CA ALA A 141 5.40 25.53 15.68
C ALA A 141 5.95 25.61 17.12
N ASN A 142 6.31 24.46 17.68
CA ASN A 142 6.94 24.34 19.00
C ASN A 142 8.21 23.46 18.90
N PRO A 143 9.31 23.99 18.36
CA PRO A 143 10.53 23.22 18.17
C PRO A 143 11.10 22.65 19.47
N ASP A 144 11.09 23.41 20.57
CA ASP A 144 11.64 22.96 21.85
C ASP A 144 10.80 21.81 22.45
N GLY A 145 9.48 21.88 22.30
CA GLY A 145 8.60 20.77 22.69
C GLY A 145 8.88 19.50 21.87
N CYS A 146 9.07 19.64 20.56
CA CYS A 146 9.42 18.51 19.69
C CYS A 146 10.79 17.90 20.03
N LYS A 147 11.79 18.71 20.38
CA LYS A 147 13.09 18.21 20.83
C LYS A 147 12.94 17.35 22.08
N ALA A 148 12.24 17.86 23.08
CA ALA A 148 11.98 17.12 24.33
C ALA A 148 11.20 15.82 24.07
N GLU A 149 10.22 15.85 23.17
CA GLU A 149 9.44 14.66 22.81
C GLU A 149 10.30 13.60 22.09
N ILE A 150 11.20 13.99 21.19
CA ILE A 150 12.16 13.08 20.54
C ILE A 150 13.07 12.42 21.57
N GLU A 151 13.57 13.16 22.55
CA GLU A 151 14.42 12.62 23.61
C GLU A 151 13.66 11.70 24.56
N ASP A 152 12.48 12.10 25.01
CA ASP A 152 11.68 11.36 25.99
C ASP A 152 11.05 10.08 25.40
N VAL A 153 10.55 10.14 24.15
CA VAL A 153 9.78 9.05 23.53
C VAL A 153 10.68 8.09 22.73
N ILE A 154 11.64 8.65 21.97
CA ILE A 154 12.53 7.87 21.10
C ILE A 154 13.85 7.56 21.79
N GLY A 155 14.34 8.48 22.62
CA GLY A 155 15.65 8.37 23.25
C GLY A 155 16.81 8.86 22.37
N LEU A 156 16.53 9.57 21.29
CA LEU A 156 17.54 10.16 20.41
C LEU A 156 17.91 11.57 20.89
N PRO A 157 19.20 11.96 20.94
CA PRO A 157 19.60 13.31 21.30
C PRO A 157 19.08 14.31 20.26
N ALA A 158 18.29 15.28 20.67
CA ALA A 158 17.65 16.25 19.79
C ALA A 158 18.00 17.72 20.10
N ASP A 159 18.78 17.99 21.15
CA ASP A 159 19.17 19.36 21.56
C ASP A 159 19.71 20.18 20.37
N ASN A 160 20.56 19.56 19.54
CA ASN A 160 21.22 20.17 18.38
C ASN A 160 20.52 19.79 17.05
N ALA A 161 19.28 19.32 17.07
CA ALA A 161 18.57 18.99 15.84
C ALA A 161 18.40 20.23 14.94
N PRO A 162 18.72 20.15 13.63
CA PRO A 162 18.51 21.25 12.70
C PRO A 162 17.04 21.69 12.67
N LEU A 163 16.85 23.00 12.72
CA LEU A 163 15.53 23.63 12.64
C LEU A 163 15.33 24.16 11.23
N ILE A 164 14.37 23.59 10.49
CA ILE A 164 14.19 23.92 9.08
C ILE A 164 12.75 24.31 8.74
N SER A 165 12.62 25.05 7.65
CA SER A 165 11.42 25.12 6.87
C SER A 165 11.74 24.68 5.44
N ALA A 166 11.38 23.46 5.10
CA ALA A 166 11.59 22.96 3.75
C ALA A 166 10.82 23.80 2.71
N LYS A 167 9.64 24.31 3.08
CA LYS A 167 8.84 25.17 2.20
C LYS A 167 9.53 26.50 1.91
N GLU A 168 10.06 27.16 2.92
CA GLU A 168 10.67 28.49 2.81
C GLU A 168 12.19 28.43 2.55
N GLY A 169 12.79 27.22 2.52
CA GLY A 169 14.24 27.04 2.32
C GLY A 169 15.11 27.44 3.51
N ILE A 170 14.53 27.55 4.70
CA ILE A 170 15.25 27.97 5.92
C ILE A 170 15.98 26.77 6.50
N GLY A 171 17.25 26.96 6.91
CA GLY A 171 18.06 25.96 7.63
C GLY A 171 18.58 24.79 6.76
N ILE A 172 18.41 24.83 5.43
CA ILE A 172 18.80 23.74 4.53
C ILE A 172 20.34 23.61 4.43
N GLU A 173 21.06 24.72 4.40
CA GLU A 173 22.54 24.73 4.36
C GLU A 173 23.13 24.07 5.61
N GLU A 174 22.62 24.42 6.81
CA GLU A 174 23.01 23.78 8.07
C GLU A 174 22.72 22.28 8.05
N LEU A 175 21.57 21.86 7.51
CA LEU A 175 21.23 20.45 7.36
C LEU A 175 22.22 19.73 6.44
N LEU A 176 22.61 20.31 5.30
CA LEU A 176 23.62 19.74 4.39
C LEU A 176 24.98 19.59 5.07
N GLU A 177 25.40 20.57 5.86
CA GLU A 177 26.63 20.47 6.68
C GLU A 177 26.54 19.29 7.67
N ARG A 178 25.39 19.14 8.36
CA ARG A 178 25.14 18.05 9.32
C ARG A 178 25.10 16.68 8.65
N ILE A 179 24.54 16.57 7.44
CA ILE A 179 24.59 15.32 6.65
C ILE A 179 26.04 14.89 6.41
N VAL A 180 26.90 15.83 6.05
CA VAL A 180 28.33 15.54 5.79
C VAL A 180 29.10 15.19 7.05
N THR A 181 28.85 15.90 8.18
CA THR A 181 29.62 15.75 9.41
C THR A 181 29.16 14.61 10.30
N ASP A 182 27.87 14.39 10.38
CA ASP A 182 27.25 13.51 11.38
C ASP A 182 26.93 12.12 10.83
N LEU A 183 26.52 12.01 9.55
CA LEU A 183 26.23 10.70 8.99
C LEU A 183 27.52 9.94 8.65
N PRO A 184 27.58 8.63 8.90
CA PRO A 184 28.74 7.82 8.61
C PRO A 184 28.95 7.63 7.10
N CYS A 185 30.19 7.41 6.72
CA CYS A 185 30.55 7.04 5.35
C CYS A 185 30.34 5.54 5.12
N PRO A 186 30.10 5.12 3.86
CA PRO A 186 29.99 3.71 3.52
C PRO A 186 31.28 2.93 3.77
N LYS A 187 31.11 1.72 4.28
CA LYS A 187 32.21 0.75 4.44
C LYS A 187 32.42 -0.01 3.12
N GLY A 188 33.55 -0.65 2.96
CA GLY A 188 33.89 -1.49 1.80
C GLY A 188 35.18 -1.08 1.12
N SER A 189 35.70 -1.95 0.28
CA SER A 189 36.95 -1.76 -0.43
C SER A 189 36.79 -1.99 -1.94
N ARG A 190 37.43 -1.16 -2.75
CA ARG A 190 37.42 -1.29 -4.21
C ARG A 190 38.29 -2.44 -4.72
N ASP A 191 39.21 -2.93 -3.90
CA ASP A 191 40.13 -4.00 -4.24
C ASP A 191 39.58 -5.40 -3.91
N GLU A 192 38.50 -5.46 -3.14
CA GLU A 192 37.80 -6.71 -2.83
C GLU A 192 36.93 -7.20 -4.01
N PRO A 193 36.54 -8.50 -4.04
CA PRO A 193 35.62 -9.03 -5.04
C PRO A 193 34.31 -8.23 -5.05
N PHE A 194 33.82 -7.93 -6.26
CA PHE A 194 32.60 -7.14 -6.42
C PHE A 194 31.41 -7.77 -5.71
N ARG A 195 30.71 -6.95 -4.94
CA ARG A 195 29.51 -7.28 -4.19
C ARG A 195 28.55 -6.09 -4.18
N ALA A 196 27.33 -6.30 -4.67
CA ALA A 196 26.30 -5.29 -4.62
C ALA A 196 24.98 -5.91 -4.14
N LEU A 197 24.23 -5.15 -3.33
CA LEU A 197 22.88 -5.49 -2.86
C LEU A 197 21.87 -4.93 -3.85
N ILE A 198 20.94 -5.76 -4.32
CA ILE A 198 19.77 -5.28 -5.06
C ILE A 198 18.73 -4.82 -4.03
N PHE A 199 18.47 -3.51 -3.96
CA PHE A 199 17.44 -2.99 -3.05
C PHE A 199 16.13 -2.67 -3.76
N ASP A 200 16.15 -2.48 -5.10
CA ASP A 200 14.95 -2.40 -5.95
C ASP A 200 15.27 -2.84 -7.38
N SER A 201 14.23 -3.06 -8.18
CA SER A 201 14.35 -3.35 -9.61
C SER A 201 13.12 -2.88 -10.36
N PHE A 202 13.30 -2.49 -11.62
CA PHE A 202 12.22 -2.10 -12.49
C PHE A 202 12.48 -2.58 -13.92
N TYR A 203 11.43 -2.64 -14.70
CA TYR A 203 11.51 -3.08 -16.08
C TYR A 203 11.49 -1.90 -17.04
N ASP A 204 12.47 -1.85 -17.92
CA ASP A 204 12.53 -0.93 -19.06
C ASP A 204 12.32 -1.71 -20.34
N ASN A 205 11.46 -1.20 -21.25
CA ASN A 205 11.10 -1.90 -22.47
C ASN A 205 12.29 -2.11 -23.44
N TYR A 206 13.34 -1.31 -23.32
CA TYR A 206 14.53 -1.34 -24.18
C TYR A 206 15.72 -2.05 -23.51
N LYS A 207 15.92 -1.81 -22.22
CA LYS A 207 17.08 -2.33 -21.47
C LYS A 207 16.78 -3.63 -20.70
N GLY A 208 15.50 -4.02 -20.62
CA GLY A 208 15.05 -5.15 -19.80
C GLY A 208 14.96 -4.80 -18.32
N ALA A 209 15.15 -5.78 -17.43
CA ALA A 209 15.17 -5.53 -16.00
C ALA A 209 16.44 -4.77 -15.61
N ILE A 210 16.25 -3.66 -14.92
CA ILE A 210 17.30 -2.80 -14.36
C ILE A 210 17.31 -3.01 -12.84
N SER A 211 18.46 -3.38 -12.30
CA SER A 211 18.63 -3.57 -10.86
C SER A 211 19.18 -2.29 -10.23
N MET A 212 18.49 -1.73 -9.25
CA MET A 212 18.98 -0.67 -8.39
C MET A 212 19.86 -1.28 -7.31
N VAL A 213 21.10 -0.82 -7.20
CA VAL A 213 22.12 -1.48 -6.40
C VAL A 213 22.85 -0.53 -5.47
N ARG A 214 23.20 -1.05 -4.29
CA ARG A 214 24.18 -0.49 -3.37
C ARG A 214 25.45 -1.33 -3.47
N VAL A 215 26.53 -0.72 -3.97
CA VAL A 215 27.83 -1.43 -4.10
C VAL A 215 28.50 -1.49 -2.74
N GLY A 216 28.65 -2.71 -2.21
CA GLY A 216 29.34 -2.96 -0.95
C GLY A 216 30.85 -2.99 -1.13
N ASP A 217 31.34 -3.79 -2.07
CA ASP A 217 32.76 -3.98 -2.34
C ASP A 217 33.05 -4.05 -3.83
N GLY A 218 34.30 -3.84 -4.22
CA GLY A 218 34.78 -3.98 -5.59
C GLY A 218 34.33 -2.86 -6.52
N ARG A 219 34.35 -3.16 -7.82
CA ARG A 219 33.92 -2.26 -8.91
C ARG A 219 33.31 -3.05 -10.05
N ILE A 220 32.45 -2.39 -10.85
CA ILE A 220 31.77 -2.96 -12.00
C ILE A 220 31.61 -1.91 -13.11
N LYS A 221 31.70 -2.36 -14.37
CA LYS A 221 31.54 -1.53 -15.57
C LYS A 221 30.79 -2.28 -16.67
N ALA A 222 30.38 -1.56 -17.69
CA ALA A 222 29.81 -2.15 -18.90
C ALA A 222 30.81 -3.15 -19.54
N GLY A 223 30.31 -4.29 -19.99
CA GLY A 223 31.09 -5.39 -20.54
C GLY A 223 31.52 -6.46 -19.51
N ASP A 224 31.36 -6.21 -18.22
CA ASP A 224 31.58 -7.23 -17.19
C ASP A 224 30.45 -8.28 -17.22
N VAL A 225 30.72 -9.48 -16.69
CA VAL A 225 29.71 -10.53 -16.56
C VAL A 225 29.37 -10.71 -15.11
N ILE A 226 28.11 -10.43 -14.78
CA ILE A 226 27.59 -10.60 -13.42
C ILE A 226 27.04 -12.01 -13.20
N LYS A 227 26.97 -12.38 -11.93
CA LYS A 227 26.32 -13.60 -11.44
C LYS A 227 25.39 -13.24 -10.29
N MET A 228 24.13 -13.68 -10.36
CA MET A 228 23.18 -13.61 -9.26
C MET A 228 23.49 -14.69 -8.23
N ALA A 229 23.63 -14.32 -6.97
CA ALA A 229 24.03 -15.27 -5.93
C ALA A 229 22.95 -16.32 -5.66
N SER A 230 21.69 -15.94 -5.64
CA SER A 230 20.56 -16.82 -5.33
C SER A 230 20.28 -17.85 -6.42
N THR A 231 20.31 -17.46 -7.70
CA THR A 231 19.96 -18.31 -8.84
C THR A 231 21.17 -18.93 -9.53
N GLY A 232 22.36 -18.35 -9.32
CA GLY A 232 23.59 -18.72 -10.03
C GLY A 232 23.62 -18.32 -11.51
N LYS A 233 22.57 -17.66 -12.03
CA LYS A 233 22.51 -17.20 -13.43
C LYS A 233 23.48 -16.06 -13.68
N THR A 234 23.98 -16.00 -14.90
CA THR A 234 24.96 -15.00 -15.35
C THR A 234 24.38 -14.14 -16.46
N PHE A 235 24.75 -12.86 -16.47
CA PHE A 235 24.29 -11.89 -17.45
C PHE A 235 25.43 -10.92 -17.81
N ASP A 236 25.44 -10.47 -19.07
CA ASP A 236 26.40 -9.47 -19.54
C ASP A 236 25.90 -8.05 -19.20
N VAL A 237 26.71 -7.27 -18.54
CA VAL A 237 26.39 -5.88 -18.19
C VAL A 237 26.47 -5.01 -19.44
N THR A 238 25.34 -4.42 -19.79
CA THR A 238 25.26 -3.52 -20.94
C THR A 238 25.52 -2.07 -20.55
N GLU A 239 25.10 -1.69 -19.35
CA GLU A 239 25.24 -0.33 -18.84
C GLU A 239 25.26 -0.31 -17.32
N VAL A 240 26.03 0.59 -16.74
CA VAL A 240 25.96 0.98 -15.33
C VAL A 240 25.72 2.48 -15.24
N GLY A 241 25.00 2.92 -14.21
CA GLY A 241 24.67 4.34 -14.09
C GLY A 241 24.15 4.72 -12.71
N VAL A 242 23.78 5.97 -12.59
CA VAL A 242 23.23 6.60 -11.38
C VAL A 242 22.02 7.44 -11.76
N PHE A 243 21.27 7.91 -10.77
CA PHE A 243 20.14 8.81 -10.98
C PHE A 243 20.50 10.22 -10.53
N THR A 244 20.23 11.24 -11.39
CA THR A 244 20.55 12.66 -11.15
C THR A 244 19.47 13.60 -11.69
N PRO A 245 18.22 13.60 -11.29
CA PRO A 245 17.28 12.51 -10.96
C PRO A 245 17.09 11.50 -12.09
N ALA A 246 17.29 11.92 -13.36
CA ALA A 246 17.19 11.01 -14.51
C ALA A 246 18.34 9.98 -14.51
N ALA A 247 18.07 8.80 -15.08
CA ALA A 247 19.08 7.76 -15.26
C ALA A 247 20.26 8.28 -16.12
N THR A 248 21.45 8.34 -15.54
CA THR A 248 22.66 8.86 -16.16
C THR A 248 23.72 7.78 -16.18
N PRO A 249 24.15 7.30 -17.37
CA PRO A 249 25.24 6.33 -17.49
C PRO A 249 26.56 6.87 -16.91
N VAL A 250 27.33 5.97 -16.28
CA VAL A 250 28.69 6.25 -15.78
C VAL A 250 29.65 5.16 -16.26
N ASP A 251 30.95 5.45 -16.22
CA ASP A 251 31.96 4.50 -16.66
C ASP A 251 32.03 3.26 -15.77
N GLU A 252 31.92 3.45 -14.46
CA GLU A 252 31.93 2.37 -13.46
C GLU A 252 31.15 2.74 -12.20
N LEU A 253 30.71 1.71 -11.48
CA LEU A 253 30.25 1.79 -10.08
C LEU A 253 31.28 1.09 -9.19
N TYR A 254 31.56 1.67 -8.01
CA TYR A 254 32.52 1.14 -7.06
C TYR A 254 32.00 1.17 -5.62
N ALA A 255 32.71 0.51 -4.73
CA ALA A 255 32.37 0.40 -3.31
C ALA A 255 31.93 1.76 -2.72
N GLY A 256 30.78 1.76 -2.08
CA GLY A 256 30.14 2.94 -1.50
C GLY A 256 29.08 3.61 -2.36
N MET A 257 29.03 3.36 -3.67
CA MET A 257 28.07 4.03 -4.56
C MET A 257 26.69 3.36 -4.54
N VAL A 258 25.67 4.18 -4.77
CA VAL A 258 24.32 3.79 -5.13
C VAL A 258 24.12 4.07 -6.61
N GLY A 259 23.53 3.12 -7.35
CA GLY A 259 23.32 3.27 -8.78
C GLY A 259 22.45 2.14 -9.36
N TYR A 260 22.55 1.94 -10.67
CA TYR A 260 21.84 0.86 -11.36
C TYR A 260 22.74 0.05 -12.28
N ILE A 261 22.34 -1.21 -12.50
CA ILE A 261 22.97 -2.14 -13.43
C ILE A 261 21.91 -2.62 -14.42
N ALA A 262 22.15 -2.41 -15.72
CA ALA A 262 21.38 -2.99 -16.80
C ALA A 262 22.18 -4.13 -17.44
N ALA A 263 21.60 -5.32 -17.53
CA ALA A 263 22.28 -6.53 -18.00
C ALA A 263 21.43 -7.37 -18.95
N SER A 264 20.56 -6.75 -19.74
CA SER A 264 19.67 -7.41 -20.73
C SER A 264 18.85 -8.58 -20.14
N ILE A 265 18.48 -8.47 -18.86
CA ILE A 265 17.72 -9.50 -18.16
C ILE A 265 16.25 -9.40 -18.60
N LYS A 266 15.75 -10.46 -19.24
CA LYS A 266 14.38 -10.50 -19.78
C LYS A 266 13.31 -10.82 -18.73
N ASN A 267 13.70 -11.50 -17.66
CA ASN A 267 12.77 -11.93 -16.63
C ASN A 267 13.16 -11.29 -15.30
N VAL A 268 12.30 -10.40 -14.80
CA VAL A 268 12.52 -9.70 -13.51
C VAL A 268 12.62 -10.66 -12.33
N LYS A 269 12.03 -11.86 -12.42
CA LYS A 269 12.22 -12.88 -11.38
C LYS A 269 13.70 -13.29 -11.18
N ASP A 270 14.55 -12.96 -12.13
CA ASP A 270 16.00 -13.19 -12.05
C ASP A 270 16.76 -12.05 -11.35
N THR A 271 16.08 -10.92 -11.06
CA THR A 271 16.60 -9.77 -10.30
C THR A 271 15.86 -9.64 -8.97
N ALA A 272 15.83 -10.72 -8.20
CA ALA A 272 15.13 -10.71 -6.92
C ALA A 272 15.70 -9.63 -6.00
N VAL A 273 14.82 -8.80 -5.45
CA VAL A 273 15.19 -7.78 -4.47
C VAL A 273 15.74 -8.46 -3.21
N GLY A 274 16.87 -7.96 -2.69
CA GLY A 274 17.62 -8.58 -1.61
C GLY A 274 18.71 -9.54 -2.07
N ASP A 275 18.77 -9.89 -3.37
CA ASP A 275 19.85 -10.75 -3.87
C ASP A 275 21.18 -10.00 -3.97
N THR A 276 22.25 -10.75 -4.00
CA THR A 276 23.61 -10.25 -4.18
C THR A 276 24.05 -10.41 -5.63
N ILE A 277 24.50 -9.32 -6.23
CA ILE A 277 25.21 -9.35 -7.51
C ILE A 277 26.71 -9.46 -7.25
N THR A 278 27.38 -10.38 -7.94
CA THR A 278 28.84 -10.54 -7.95
C THR A 278 29.37 -10.73 -9.36
N LEU A 279 30.68 -10.67 -9.57
CA LEU A 279 31.29 -10.99 -10.87
C LEU A 279 31.40 -12.51 -11.05
N ARG A 280 31.12 -13.00 -12.27
CA ARG A 280 31.24 -14.42 -12.62
C ARG A 280 32.66 -14.94 -12.38
N ASP A 281 33.67 -14.17 -12.81
CA ASP A 281 35.06 -14.62 -12.87
C ASP A 281 35.78 -14.44 -11.51
N ASN A 282 35.25 -13.59 -10.63
CA ASN A 282 35.75 -13.39 -9.26
C ASN A 282 34.58 -13.23 -8.28
N PRO A 283 33.84 -14.32 -7.99
CA PRO A 283 32.65 -14.23 -7.14
C PRO A 283 33.01 -13.98 -5.67
N THR A 284 32.25 -13.10 -5.03
CA THR A 284 32.34 -12.92 -3.58
C THR A 284 31.89 -14.16 -2.82
N LYS A 285 32.48 -14.38 -1.64
CA LYS A 285 32.00 -15.38 -0.67
C LYS A 285 31.02 -14.80 0.33
N ASN A 286 30.99 -13.49 0.46
CA ASN A 286 30.16 -12.76 1.41
C ASN A 286 28.89 -12.28 0.70
N VAL A 287 27.82 -13.06 0.71
CA VAL A 287 26.52 -12.69 0.17
C VAL A 287 25.71 -12.00 1.26
N TYR A 288 24.78 -11.12 0.84
CA TYR A 288 23.79 -10.54 1.74
C TYR A 288 22.71 -11.57 2.09
N ASP A 289 22.18 -11.51 3.30
CA ASP A 289 21.16 -12.48 3.78
C ASP A 289 19.82 -12.41 3.03
N GLY A 290 19.64 -11.35 2.23
CA GLY A 290 18.40 -11.10 1.50
C GLY A 290 17.30 -10.53 2.40
N TYR A 291 16.13 -10.27 1.78
CA TYR A 291 14.96 -9.78 2.53
C TYR A 291 13.99 -10.91 2.83
N LYS A 292 13.22 -10.76 3.92
CA LYS A 292 12.10 -11.66 4.22
C LYS A 292 11.08 -11.60 3.08
N LYS A 293 10.54 -12.76 2.69
CA LYS A 293 9.46 -12.80 1.70
C LYS A 293 8.23 -12.10 2.25
N ILE A 294 7.67 -11.21 1.45
CA ILE A 294 6.40 -10.55 1.77
C ILE A 294 5.26 -11.55 1.56
N THR A 295 4.31 -11.53 2.46
CA THR A 295 3.02 -12.20 2.30
C THR A 295 1.94 -11.13 2.17
N PRO A 296 1.14 -11.16 1.09
CA PRO A 296 -0.01 -10.29 0.98
C PRO A 296 -0.97 -10.47 2.14
N MET A 297 -1.57 -9.36 2.58
CA MET A 297 -2.49 -9.32 3.71
C MET A 297 -3.93 -9.14 3.29
N VAL A 298 -4.14 -8.41 2.19
CA VAL A 298 -5.44 -8.07 1.63
C VAL A 298 -5.58 -8.74 0.28
N PHE A 299 -6.75 -9.30 0.00
CA PHE A 299 -7.03 -10.01 -1.24
C PHE A 299 -8.32 -9.49 -1.85
N ALA A 300 -8.30 -9.18 -3.15
CA ALA A 300 -9.49 -8.83 -3.90
C ALA A 300 -9.47 -9.50 -5.28
N GLY A 301 -10.65 -9.80 -5.81
CA GLY A 301 -10.79 -10.22 -7.19
C GLY A 301 -10.85 -9.00 -8.11
N ILE A 302 -10.04 -8.95 -9.15
CA ILE A 302 -10.06 -7.92 -10.18
C ILE A 302 -10.54 -8.55 -11.48
N TYR A 303 -11.59 -7.97 -12.05
CA TYR A 303 -12.24 -8.46 -13.27
C TYR A 303 -12.34 -7.33 -14.29
N PRO A 304 -12.08 -7.58 -15.59
CA PRO A 304 -12.35 -6.58 -16.60
C PRO A 304 -13.88 -6.42 -16.76
N ALA A 305 -14.37 -5.18 -16.84
CA ALA A 305 -15.79 -4.90 -17.08
C ALA A 305 -16.25 -5.49 -18.43
N ASP A 306 -15.36 -5.50 -19.43
CA ASP A 306 -15.53 -6.23 -20.69
C ASP A 306 -14.69 -7.52 -20.66
N GLY A 307 -15.36 -8.67 -20.58
CA GLY A 307 -14.71 -9.99 -20.52
C GLY A 307 -13.77 -10.30 -21.70
N SER A 308 -13.86 -9.58 -22.81
CA SER A 308 -12.92 -9.72 -23.94
C SER A 308 -11.51 -9.21 -23.59
N LYS A 309 -11.38 -8.31 -22.62
CA LYS A 309 -10.12 -7.74 -22.13
C LYS A 309 -9.40 -8.59 -21.06
N TYR A 310 -9.79 -9.84 -20.85
CA TYR A 310 -9.13 -10.72 -19.87
C TYR A 310 -7.63 -10.89 -20.08
N ASN A 311 -7.19 -11.05 -21.32
CA ASN A 311 -5.77 -11.17 -21.65
C ASN A 311 -5.03 -9.83 -21.48
N ASP A 312 -5.68 -8.72 -21.79
CA ASP A 312 -5.10 -7.39 -21.58
C ASP A 312 -4.86 -7.12 -20.09
N LEU A 313 -5.82 -7.53 -19.23
CA LEU A 313 -5.66 -7.47 -17.77
C LEU A 313 -4.49 -8.34 -17.29
N LYS A 314 -4.33 -9.55 -17.85
CA LYS A 314 -3.19 -10.42 -17.54
C LYS A 314 -1.87 -9.73 -17.83
N ASP A 315 -1.74 -9.22 -19.05
CA ASP A 315 -0.51 -8.58 -19.53
C ASP A 315 -0.19 -7.33 -18.70
N ALA A 316 -1.22 -6.56 -18.29
CA ALA A 316 -1.09 -5.41 -17.42
C ALA A 316 -0.60 -5.81 -16.01
N LEU A 317 -1.23 -6.82 -15.39
CA LEU A 317 -0.81 -7.34 -14.08
C LEU A 317 0.63 -7.91 -14.12
N GLU A 318 1.00 -8.64 -15.16
CA GLU A 318 2.37 -9.11 -15.36
C GLU A 318 3.36 -7.94 -15.45
N LYS A 319 3.03 -6.88 -16.18
CA LYS A 319 3.88 -5.67 -16.26
C LYS A 319 3.98 -4.92 -14.93
N LEU A 320 2.87 -4.77 -14.20
CA LEU A 320 2.90 -4.15 -12.87
C LEU A 320 3.75 -4.97 -11.89
N GLN A 321 3.62 -6.32 -11.91
CA GLN A 321 4.41 -7.21 -11.05
C GLN A 321 5.92 -7.11 -11.32
N LEU A 322 6.32 -6.70 -12.53
CA LEU A 322 7.73 -6.45 -12.84
C LEU A 322 8.30 -5.26 -12.05
N ASN A 323 7.46 -4.30 -11.72
CA ASN A 323 7.84 -3.07 -11.02
C ASN A 323 7.40 -3.08 -9.54
N ASP A 324 6.63 -4.10 -9.14
CA ASP A 324 6.10 -4.25 -7.79
C ASP A 324 6.17 -5.73 -7.38
N ALA A 325 7.23 -6.08 -6.66
CA ALA A 325 7.49 -7.45 -6.21
C ALA A 325 6.48 -7.94 -5.16
N SER A 326 5.70 -7.03 -4.57
CA SER A 326 4.70 -7.36 -3.56
C SER A 326 3.36 -7.79 -4.15
N LEU A 327 3.07 -7.40 -5.39
CA LEU A 327 1.86 -7.78 -6.10
C LEU A 327 1.86 -9.28 -6.44
N MET A 328 0.90 -10.01 -5.92
CA MET A 328 0.64 -11.40 -6.27
C MET A 328 -0.71 -11.51 -6.96
N PHE A 329 -0.82 -12.37 -7.98
CA PHE A 329 -2.09 -12.64 -8.63
C PHE A 329 -2.17 -14.07 -9.16
N GLU A 330 -3.37 -14.61 -9.15
CA GLU A 330 -3.70 -15.94 -9.67
C GLU A 330 -5.03 -15.89 -10.44
N PRO A 331 -5.21 -16.72 -11.47
CA PRO A 331 -6.47 -16.76 -12.21
C PRO A 331 -7.65 -17.09 -11.29
N GLU A 332 -8.74 -16.39 -11.45
CA GLU A 332 -10.00 -16.60 -10.73
C GLU A 332 -11.18 -16.58 -11.70
N VAL A 333 -12.23 -17.33 -11.36
CA VAL A 333 -13.47 -17.35 -12.14
C VAL A 333 -14.64 -17.08 -11.20
N SER A 334 -15.43 -16.08 -11.53
CA SER A 334 -16.68 -15.75 -10.87
C SER A 334 -17.86 -16.11 -11.76
N THR A 335 -18.91 -16.68 -11.19
CA THR A 335 -20.17 -16.96 -11.93
C THR A 335 -20.87 -15.69 -12.35
N ALA A 336 -20.70 -14.60 -11.59
CA ALA A 336 -21.30 -13.31 -11.85
C ALA A 336 -20.48 -12.40 -12.79
N LEU A 337 -19.13 -12.42 -12.65
CA LEU A 337 -18.21 -11.50 -13.34
C LEU A 337 -17.38 -12.16 -14.46
N GLY A 338 -17.39 -13.49 -14.56
CA GLY A 338 -16.60 -14.23 -15.54
C GLY A 338 -15.14 -14.45 -15.12
N PHE A 339 -14.23 -14.35 -16.07
CA PHE A 339 -12.80 -14.58 -15.84
C PHE A 339 -12.11 -13.31 -15.32
N GLY A 340 -11.28 -13.46 -14.30
CA GLY A 340 -10.50 -12.39 -13.69
C GLY A 340 -9.29 -12.94 -12.94
N TYR A 341 -8.77 -12.17 -12.00
CA TYR A 341 -7.62 -12.52 -11.19
C TYR A 341 -7.88 -12.22 -9.71
N ARG A 342 -7.53 -13.16 -8.86
CA ARG A 342 -7.40 -12.95 -7.42
C ARG A 342 -6.05 -12.31 -7.15
N CYS A 343 -6.06 -11.06 -6.69
CA CYS A 343 -4.86 -10.30 -6.41
C CYS A 343 -4.63 -10.20 -4.90
N GLY A 344 -3.37 -10.27 -4.50
CA GLY A 344 -2.92 -10.08 -3.13
C GLY A 344 -2.11 -8.80 -3.00
N PHE A 345 -2.42 -8.00 -1.98
CA PHE A 345 -1.89 -6.67 -1.72
C PHE A 345 -1.34 -6.56 -0.30
N LEU A 346 -0.45 -5.59 -0.07
CA LEU A 346 0.10 -5.30 1.25
C LEU A 346 -0.95 -4.71 2.18
N GLY A 347 -1.78 -3.81 1.67
CA GLY A 347 -2.84 -3.13 2.37
C GLY A 347 -3.87 -2.55 1.41
N LEU A 348 -4.79 -1.72 1.94
CA LEU A 348 -5.86 -1.13 1.14
C LEU A 348 -5.34 -0.06 0.18
N LEU A 349 -4.44 0.82 0.64
CA LEU A 349 -3.85 1.85 -0.19
C LEU A 349 -3.07 1.24 -1.37
N HIS A 350 -2.34 0.15 -1.11
CA HIS A 350 -1.66 -0.59 -2.18
C HIS A 350 -2.66 -1.13 -3.22
N MET A 351 -3.80 -1.70 -2.78
CA MET A 351 -4.86 -2.16 -3.67
C MET A 351 -5.41 -1.04 -4.55
N GLU A 352 -5.75 0.10 -3.95
CA GLU A 352 -6.26 1.27 -4.66
C GLU A 352 -5.28 1.81 -5.71
N ILE A 353 -3.99 1.85 -5.37
CA ILE A 353 -2.95 2.30 -6.28
C ILE A 353 -2.81 1.35 -7.48
N ILE A 354 -2.80 0.04 -7.25
CA ILE A 354 -2.74 -0.95 -8.33
C ILE A 354 -3.97 -0.85 -9.23
N GLU A 355 -5.17 -0.70 -8.66
CA GLU A 355 -6.41 -0.51 -9.40
C GLU A 355 -6.35 0.76 -10.28
N GLU A 356 -5.99 1.90 -9.70
CA GLU A 356 -5.87 3.17 -10.40
C GLU A 356 -4.79 3.13 -11.50
N ARG A 357 -3.68 2.43 -11.29
CA ARG A 357 -2.65 2.22 -12.30
C ARG A 357 -3.14 1.35 -13.45
N LEU A 358 -3.89 0.27 -13.17
CA LEU A 358 -4.50 -0.57 -14.20
C LEU A 358 -5.47 0.23 -15.07
N GLU A 359 -6.24 1.13 -14.47
CA GLU A 359 -7.17 2.00 -15.18
C GLU A 359 -6.45 3.06 -16.01
N ARG A 360 -5.49 3.80 -15.42
CA ARG A 360 -4.83 4.95 -16.08
C ARG A 360 -3.72 4.55 -17.07
N GLU A 361 -2.85 3.59 -16.67
CA GLU A 361 -1.69 3.21 -17.50
C GLU A 361 -2.06 2.22 -18.62
N PHE A 362 -3.12 1.40 -18.41
CA PHE A 362 -3.48 0.32 -19.32
C PHE A 362 -4.89 0.46 -19.94
N ASP A 363 -5.62 1.54 -19.65
CA ASP A 363 -6.97 1.84 -20.17
C ASP A 363 -7.96 0.67 -19.97
N LEU A 364 -7.97 0.12 -18.75
CA LEU A 364 -8.83 -0.98 -18.36
C LEU A 364 -9.97 -0.51 -17.47
N ASP A 365 -11.20 -0.76 -17.87
CA ASP A 365 -12.37 -0.65 -16.99
C ASP A 365 -12.45 -1.89 -16.11
N LEU A 366 -12.42 -1.72 -14.79
CA LEU A 366 -12.32 -2.82 -13.84
C LEU A 366 -13.54 -2.93 -12.93
N VAL A 367 -13.78 -4.14 -12.48
CA VAL A 367 -14.71 -4.46 -11.38
C VAL A 367 -13.91 -5.15 -10.29
N THR A 368 -13.77 -4.50 -9.15
CA THR A 368 -13.07 -5.05 -7.99
C THR A 368 -14.05 -5.57 -6.96
N THR A 369 -13.83 -6.78 -6.45
CA THR A 369 -14.62 -7.34 -5.36
C THR A 369 -14.22 -6.74 -4.02
N ALA A 370 -15.10 -6.88 -3.02
CA ALA A 370 -14.77 -6.47 -1.66
C ALA A 370 -13.46 -7.12 -1.19
N PRO A 371 -12.53 -6.34 -0.58
CA PRO A 371 -11.30 -6.88 -0.04
C PRO A 371 -11.59 -7.90 1.07
N SER A 372 -10.73 -8.88 1.20
CA SER A 372 -10.81 -9.92 2.23
C SER A 372 -9.41 -10.24 2.76
N VAL A 373 -9.34 -10.94 3.87
CA VAL A 373 -8.10 -11.41 4.49
C VAL A 373 -7.95 -12.92 4.31
N ASN A 374 -6.77 -13.45 4.61
CA ASN A 374 -6.58 -14.88 4.73
C ASN A 374 -7.16 -15.40 6.03
N TYR A 375 -8.11 -16.34 5.94
CA TYR A 375 -8.65 -17.07 7.09
C TYR A 375 -8.00 -18.45 7.19
N LYS A 376 -7.68 -18.89 8.39
CA LYS A 376 -7.28 -20.27 8.65
C LYS A 376 -8.50 -21.07 9.05
N VAL A 377 -8.75 -22.16 8.37
CA VAL A 377 -9.91 -23.03 8.57
C VAL A 377 -9.43 -24.40 8.98
N LYS A 378 -9.78 -24.83 10.19
CA LYS A 378 -9.55 -26.18 10.68
C LYS A 378 -10.74 -27.05 10.33
N LEU A 379 -10.50 -28.13 9.60
CA LEU A 379 -11.53 -29.09 9.25
C LEU A 379 -11.68 -30.19 10.31
N THR A 380 -12.89 -30.78 10.37
CA THR A 380 -13.20 -31.90 11.27
C THR A 380 -12.36 -33.16 11.00
N ASN A 381 -11.75 -33.29 9.81
CA ASN A 381 -10.80 -34.36 9.47
C ASN A 381 -9.36 -34.07 9.94
N GLY A 382 -9.13 -32.92 10.59
CA GLY A 382 -7.81 -32.51 11.06
C GLY A 382 -6.96 -31.73 10.06
N GLU A 383 -7.42 -31.53 8.83
CA GLU A 383 -6.75 -30.72 7.82
C GLU A 383 -6.87 -29.24 8.10
N GLU A 384 -5.85 -28.43 7.75
CA GLU A 384 -5.86 -26.97 7.84
C GLU A 384 -5.81 -26.36 6.46
N LEU A 385 -6.73 -25.45 6.19
CA LEU A 385 -6.83 -24.72 4.92
C LEU A 385 -6.64 -23.22 5.16
N THR A 386 -6.01 -22.55 4.21
CA THR A 386 -6.01 -21.08 4.14
C THR A 386 -7.00 -20.65 3.06
N VAL A 387 -7.96 -19.81 3.44
CA VAL A 387 -9.04 -19.36 2.56
C VAL A 387 -9.00 -17.84 2.45
N SER A 388 -8.69 -17.33 1.26
CA SER A 388 -8.75 -15.89 0.93
C SER A 388 -10.05 -15.52 0.21
N ASN A 389 -10.64 -16.47 -0.52
CA ASN A 389 -11.89 -16.28 -1.26
C ASN A 389 -13.07 -16.93 -0.51
N PRO A 390 -14.12 -16.18 -0.17
CA PRO A 390 -15.33 -16.73 0.50
C PRO A 390 -15.99 -17.88 -0.26
N THR A 391 -15.85 -17.95 -1.59
CA THR A 391 -16.44 -19.03 -2.40
C THR A 391 -15.77 -20.38 -2.17
N HIS A 392 -14.51 -20.38 -1.74
CA HIS A 392 -13.76 -21.59 -1.44
C HIS A 392 -13.93 -22.08 0.00
N LEU A 393 -14.77 -21.39 0.80
CA LEU A 393 -15.04 -21.82 2.17
C LEU A 393 -15.77 -23.17 2.16
N PRO A 394 -15.26 -24.18 2.88
CA PRO A 394 -15.93 -25.48 3.00
C PRO A 394 -17.33 -25.37 3.62
N ALA A 395 -18.14 -26.39 3.42
CA ALA A 395 -19.46 -26.46 4.04
C ALA A 395 -19.35 -26.41 5.58
N PRO A 396 -20.29 -25.73 6.29
CA PRO A 396 -20.18 -25.49 7.73
C PRO A 396 -20.03 -26.76 8.57
N ASP A 397 -20.60 -27.88 8.14
CA ASP A 397 -20.52 -29.20 8.79
C ASP A 397 -19.11 -29.82 8.78
N ARG A 398 -18.25 -29.36 7.87
CA ARG A 398 -16.87 -29.81 7.76
C ARG A 398 -15.88 -28.92 8.51
N ILE A 399 -16.31 -27.79 9.01
CA ILE A 399 -15.46 -26.82 9.71
C ILE A 399 -15.53 -27.09 11.21
N GLU A 400 -14.36 -27.32 11.84
CA GLU A 400 -14.22 -27.43 13.29
C GLU A 400 -14.19 -26.03 13.93
N TYR A 401 -13.31 -25.16 13.41
CA TYR A 401 -13.24 -23.75 13.77
C TYR A 401 -12.53 -22.93 12.68
N MET A 402 -12.69 -21.63 12.76
CA MET A 402 -11.98 -20.67 11.89
C MET A 402 -11.17 -19.69 12.74
N GLU A 403 -10.06 -19.22 12.16
CA GLU A 403 -9.22 -18.19 12.75
C GLU A 403 -9.09 -17.04 11.77
N GLU A 404 -9.11 -15.82 12.29
CA GLU A 404 -8.88 -14.59 11.54
C GLU A 404 -7.58 -13.92 11.98
N PRO A 405 -6.89 -13.19 11.08
CA PRO A 405 -5.70 -12.44 11.44
C PRO A 405 -6.08 -11.27 12.35
N VAL A 406 -5.28 -11.07 13.38
CA VAL A 406 -5.44 -9.99 14.37
C VAL A 406 -4.21 -9.12 14.35
N VAL A 407 -4.41 -7.83 14.44
CA VAL A 407 -3.36 -6.83 14.54
C VAL A 407 -3.33 -6.18 15.90
N LYS A 408 -2.15 -5.75 16.31
CA LYS A 408 -1.95 -4.79 17.39
C LYS A 408 -2.00 -3.41 16.74
N ALA A 409 -3.04 -2.65 17.02
CA ALA A 409 -3.25 -1.29 16.55
C ALA A 409 -2.77 -0.30 17.62
N GLU A 410 -1.87 0.59 17.27
CA GLU A 410 -1.39 1.69 18.07
C GLU A 410 -1.94 3.01 17.52
N ILE A 411 -2.72 3.71 18.34
CA ILE A 411 -3.41 4.94 17.93
C ILE A 411 -2.92 6.08 18.79
N TYR A 412 -2.37 7.11 18.15
CA TYR A 412 -1.91 8.33 18.79
C TYR A 412 -2.92 9.44 18.56
N THR A 413 -3.29 10.16 19.62
CA THR A 413 -4.36 11.17 19.54
C THR A 413 -4.29 12.17 20.71
N PRO A 414 -4.82 13.39 20.54
CA PRO A 414 -5.08 14.28 21.66
C PRO A 414 -6.05 13.65 22.67
N PRO A 415 -5.89 13.93 24.01
CA PRO A 415 -6.70 13.32 25.05
C PRO A 415 -8.22 13.52 24.89
N GLU A 416 -8.65 14.60 24.26
CA GLU A 416 -10.06 14.91 24.03
C GLU A 416 -10.79 13.90 23.14
N TYR A 417 -10.05 13.17 22.26
CA TYR A 417 -10.63 12.19 21.33
C TYR A 417 -10.55 10.75 21.86
N VAL A 418 -9.90 10.49 22.99
CA VAL A 418 -9.72 9.13 23.56
C VAL A 418 -11.06 8.39 23.67
N GLY A 419 -12.10 9.02 24.19
CA GLY A 419 -13.42 8.41 24.34
C GLY A 419 -14.03 7.99 22.99
N SER A 420 -13.96 8.86 21.98
CA SER A 420 -14.49 8.59 20.64
C SER A 420 -13.75 7.44 19.93
N ILE A 421 -12.43 7.34 20.15
CA ILE A 421 -11.61 6.26 19.60
C ILE A 421 -11.91 4.95 20.31
N MET A 422 -12.08 4.95 21.63
CA MET A 422 -12.46 3.75 22.38
C MET A 422 -13.80 3.18 21.88
N GLU A 423 -14.79 4.05 21.61
CA GLU A 423 -16.06 3.65 21.01
C GLU A 423 -15.86 3.01 19.64
N LEU A 424 -15.07 3.66 18.75
CA LEU A 424 -14.77 3.13 17.43
C LEU A 424 -14.10 1.75 17.50
N CYS A 425 -13.06 1.60 18.34
CA CYS A 425 -12.39 0.32 18.52
C CYS A 425 -13.33 -0.77 19.05
N GLN A 426 -14.24 -0.44 19.95
CA GLN A 426 -15.24 -1.37 20.46
C GLN A 426 -16.26 -1.76 19.37
N GLU A 427 -16.72 -0.80 18.57
CA GLU A 427 -17.55 -1.06 17.39
C GLU A 427 -16.86 -2.03 16.42
N LYS A 428 -15.54 -1.98 16.28
CA LYS A 428 -14.73 -2.82 15.40
C LYS A 428 -14.15 -4.06 16.10
N ARG A 429 -14.81 -4.55 17.13
CA ARG A 429 -14.42 -5.76 17.91
C ARG A 429 -13.02 -5.69 18.52
N GLY A 430 -12.51 -4.48 18.73
CA GLY A 430 -11.21 -4.26 19.34
C GLY A 430 -11.17 -4.67 20.81
N VAL A 431 -10.09 -5.35 21.20
CA VAL A 431 -9.80 -5.71 22.58
C VAL A 431 -8.80 -4.71 23.14
N TYR A 432 -9.24 -3.90 24.08
CA TYR A 432 -8.40 -2.93 24.78
C TYR A 432 -7.20 -3.58 25.45
N LYS A 433 -6.02 -2.96 25.32
CA LYS A 433 -4.77 -3.40 25.98
C LYS A 433 -4.21 -2.33 26.89
N GLU A 434 -4.00 -1.13 26.38
CA GLU A 434 -3.29 -0.08 27.08
C GLU A 434 -3.79 1.31 26.67
N LEU A 435 -3.76 2.23 27.63
CA LEU A 435 -3.86 3.67 27.40
C LEU A 435 -2.72 4.33 28.18
N ALA A 436 -1.83 5.01 27.47
CA ALA A 436 -0.75 5.79 28.02
C ALA A 436 -0.93 7.27 27.64
N TYR A 437 -0.76 8.16 28.60
CA TYR A 437 -0.65 9.60 28.33
C TYR A 437 0.84 9.91 28.19
N LEU A 438 1.26 10.25 26.97
CA LEU A 438 2.67 10.54 26.67
C LEU A 438 3.04 11.91 27.26
N ASP A 439 2.13 12.88 27.09
CA ASP A 439 2.24 14.21 27.67
C ASP A 439 0.84 14.83 27.90
N SER A 440 0.76 16.14 28.16
CA SER A 440 -0.51 16.85 28.35
C SER A 440 -1.35 16.98 27.08
N SER A 441 -0.76 16.79 25.90
CA SER A 441 -1.37 16.99 24.59
C SER A 441 -1.63 15.68 23.84
N ARG A 442 -1.02 14.56 24.25
CA ARG A 442 -1.05 13.27 23.51
C ARG A 442 -1.28 12.04 24.37
N SER A 443 -2.03 11.14 23.79
CA SER A 443 -2.35 9.84 24.33
C SER A 443 -2.08 8.75 23.31
N LYS A 444 -1.58 7.60 23.77
CA LYS A 444 -1.41 6.37 23.01
C LYS A 444 -2.42 5.36 23.46
N LEU A 445 -3.24 4.83 22.55
CA LEU A 445 -4.14 3.71 22.79
C LEU A 445 -3.62 2.48 22.05
N VAL A 446 -3.64 1.33 22.72
CA VAL A 446 -3.26 0.04 22.13
C VAL A 446 -4.45 -0.90 22.18
N TYR A 447 -4.80 -1.42 21.01
CA TYR A 447 -5.88 -2.38 20.82
C TYR A 447 -5.43 -3.59 20.02
N GLU A 448 -6.01 -4.76 20.27
CA GLU A 448 -5.98 -5.88 19.35
C GLU A 448 -7.29 -5.88 18.54
N ILE A 449 -7.19 -5.72 17.23
CA ILE A 449 -8.35 -5.61 16.34
C ILE A 449 -8.22 -6.65 15.22
N PRO A 450 -9.29 -7.35 14.83
CA PRO A 450 -9.25 -8.20 13.64
C PRO A 450 -8.92 -7.39 12.40
N LEU A 451 -7.97 -7.84 11.58
CA LEU A 451 -7.51 -7.12 10.40
C LEU A 451 -8.66 -6.77 9.45
N ASN A 452 -9.61 -7.67 9.30
CA ASN A 452 -10.77 -7.45 8.43
C ASN A 452 -11.66 -6.25 8.85
N GLU A 453 -11.64 -5.87 10.13
CA GLU A 453 -12.38 -4.69 10.63
C GLU A 453 -11.64 -3.36 10.36
N ILE A 454 -10.33 -3.43 10.09
CA ILE A 454 -9.49 -2.25 9.77
C ILE A 454 -9.53 -1.94 8.28
N ILE A 455 -9.54 -2.97 7.43
CA ILE A 455 -9.37 -2.84 5.99
C ILE A 455 -10.45 -1.97 5.33
N TYR A 456 -11.69 -1.93 5.83
CA TYR A 456 -12.77 -1.27 5.11
C TYR A 456 -12.81 0.25 5.30
N ASP A 457 -12.90 0.73 6.53
CA ASP A 457 -13.29 2.11 6.82
C ASP A 457 -12.72 2.65 8.13
N PHE A 458 -11.94 1.83 8.84
CA PHE A 458 -11.45 2.19 10.17
C PHE A 458 -10.62 3.47 10.14
N PHE A 459 -9.76 3.63 9.14
CA PHE A 459 -8.88 4.78 9.01
C PHE A 459 -9.66 6.07 8.74
N ASP A 460 -10.66 6.01 7.84
CA ASP A 460 -11.52 7.15 7.53
C ASP A 460 -12.41 7.52 8.72
N ALA A 461 -12.98 6.52 9.39
CA ALA A 461 -13.75 6.72 10.62
C ALA A 461 -12.89 7.33 11.74
N LEU A 462 -11.63 6.87 11.88
CA LEU A 462 -10.69 7.40 12.85
C LEU A 462 -10.40 8.88 12.56
N LYS A 463 -10.03 9.22 11.33
CA LYS A 463 -9.78 10.62 10.91
C LYS A 463 -11.01 11.50 11.09
N SER A 464 -12.17 11.03 10.67
CA SER A 464 -13.42 11.78 10.78
C SER A 464 -13.78 12.09 12.23
N ARG A 465 -13.69 11.09 13.15
CA ARG A 465 -14.01 11.22 14.57
C ARG A 465 -13.01 12.09 15.34
N THR A 466 -11.80 12.26 14.81
CA THR A 466 -10.71 13.00 15.45
C THR A 466 -10.33 14.28 14.69
N ARG A 467 -11.11 14.66 13.69
CA ARG A 467 -10.80 15.84 12.83
C ARG A 467 -9.41 15.78 12.19
N GLY A 468 -8.92 14.57 11.90
CA GLY A 468 -7.61 14.34 11.32
C GLY A 468 -6.44 14.28 12.30
N TYR A 469 -6.68 14.46 13.61
CA TYR A 469 -5.60 14.48 14.60
C TYR A 469 -5.12 13.11 15.05
N ALA A 470 -5.83 12.03 14.78
CA ALA A 470 -5.36 10.70 15.16
C ALA A 470 -4.54 10.06 14.06
N SER A 471 -3.43 9.45 14.44
CA SER A 471 -2.64 8.57 13.59
C SER A 471 -2.76 7.11 14.05
N LEU A 472 -2.67 6.19 13.10
CA LEU A 472 -2.77 4.75 13.29
C LEU A 472 -1.55 4.07 12.71
N ASP A 473 -0.98 3.16 13.50
CA ASP A 473 -0.06 2.14 13.02
C ASP A 473 -0.54 0.77 13.50
N TYR A 474 -0.21 -0.29 12.75
CA TYR A 474 -0.61 -1.64 13.13
C TYR A 474 0.39 -2.70 12.67
N GLU A 475 0.54 -3.73 13.49
CA GLU A 475 1.33 -4.92 13.18
C GLU A 475 0.51 -6.20 13.36
N ILE A 476 0.76 -7.21 12.53
CA ILE A 476 0.08 -8.50 12.66
C ILE A 476 0.71 -9.29 13.79
N ILE A 477 -0.12 -9.66 14.76
CA ILE A 477 0.30 -10.44 15.94
C ILE A 477 -0.06 -11.92 15.82
N GLY A 478 -0.71 -12.34 14.73
CA GLY A 478 -1.06 -13.72 14.47
C GLY A 478 -2.54 -13.94 14.19
N TYR A 479 -3.01 -15.16 14.43
CA TYR A 479 -4.38 -15.59 14.16
C TYR A 479 -5.10 -15.92 15.47
N LYS A 480 -6.39 -15.57 15.53
CA LYS A 480 -7.27 -15.91 16.69
C LYS A 480 -8.54 -16.58 16.21
N LYS A 481 -9.02 -17.56 16.99
CA LYS A 481 -10.31 -18.22 16.77
C LYS A 481 -11.44 -17.21 16.86
N SER A 482 -12.37 -17.29 15.89
CA SER A 482 -13.51 -16.39 15.81
C SER A 482 -14.73 -17.11 15.24
N ASP A 483 -15.92 -16.68 15.65
CA ASP A 483 -17.20 -17.23 15.14
C ASP A 483 -17.57 -16.55 13.82
N LEU A 484 -16.92 -17.00 12.76
CA LEU A 484 -17.07 -16.47 11.41
C LEU A 484 -18.11 -17.25 10.62
N VAL A 485 -18.84 -16.54 9.77
CA VAL A 485 -19.84 -17.12 8.87
C VAL A 485 -19.69 -16.54 7.47
N LYS A 486 -20.01 -17.35 6.47
CA LYS A 486 -20.15 -16.90 5.09
C LYS A 486 -21.49 -16.19 4.92
N LEU A 487 -21.42 -14.95 4.47
CA LEU A 487 -22.57 -14.14 4.10
C LEU A 487 -22.68 -14.13 2.57
N ASP A 488 -23.72 -14.77 2.04
CA ASP A 488 -23.99 -14.84 0.62
C ASP A 488 -25.08 -13.83 0.23
N MET A 489 -24.90 -13.19 -0.93
CA MET A 489 -25.90 -12.28 -1.50
C MET A 489 -26.61 -12.95 -2.68
N LEU A 490 -27.95 -12.97 -2.63
CA LEU A 490 -28.80 -13.47 -3.72
C LEU A 490 -29.52 -12.30 -4.40
N LEU A 491 -29.40 -12.26 -5.72
CA LEU A 491 -30.09 -11.33 -6.60
C LEU A 491 -31.10 -12.09 -7.43
N ASN A 492 -32.37 -11.76 -7.28
CA ASN A 492 -33.49 -12.49 -7.94
C ASN A 492 -33.51 -14.00 -7.63
N GLY A 493 -32.94 -14.43 -6.52
CA GLY A 493 -32.84 -15.83 -6.10
C GLY A 493 -31.58 -16.56 -6.58
N GLU A 494 -30.74 -15.93 -7.39
CA GLU A 494 -29.45 -16.45 -7.84
C GLU A 494 -28.31 -15.89 -6.97
N MET A 495 -27.38 -16.73 -6.58
CA MET A 495 -26.23 -16.34 -5.77
C MET A 495 -25.24 -15.53 -6.60
N CYS A 496 -24.85 -14.36 -6.09
CA CYS A 496 -23.80 -13.55 -6.65
C CYS A 496 -22.51 -13.78 -5.82
N ASP A 497 -21.65 -14.64 -6.32
CA ASP A 497 -20.42 -15.07 -5.65
C ASP A 497 -19.44 -13.90 -5.40
N ALA A 498 -19.38 -12.95 -6.31
CA ALA A 498 -18.56 -11.74 -6.19
C ALA A 498 -18.96 -10.83 -5.01
N LEU A 499 -20.17 -11.01 -4.45
CA LEU A 499 -20.69 -10.27 -3.31
C LEU A 499 -20.65 -11.08 -2.00
N SER A 500 -20.17 -12.33 -2.06
CA SER A 500 -20.01 -13.16 -0.86
C SER A 500 -18.85 -12.67 -0.01
N THR A 501 -19.08 -12.60 1.32
CA THR A 501 -18.06 -12.16 2.30
C THR A 501 -18.02 -13.09 3.50
N ILE A 502 -16.88 -13.12 4.21
CA ILE A 502 -16.77 -13.79 5.51
C ILE A 502 -16.83 -12.72 6.59
N VAL A 503 -17.76 -12.85 7.52
CA VAL A 503 -18.04 -11.88 8.56
C VAL A 503 -18.23 -12.56 9.91
N HIS A 504 -18.04 -11.83 11.02
CA HIS A 504 -18.40 -12.32 12.34
C HIS A 504 -19.90 -12.52 12.46
N ARG A 505 -20.34 -13.61 13.11
CA ARG A 505 -21.76 -13.99 13.20
C ARG A 505 -22.65 -12.87 13.75
N ASP A 506 -22.18 -12.17 14.80
CA ASP A 506 -22.95 -11.10 15.44
C ASP A 506 -23.16 -9.88 14.52
N ARG A 507 -22.27 -9.68 13.55
CA ARG A 507 -22.32 -8.58 12.59
C ARG A 507 -23.02 -8.94 11.27
N ALA A 508 -23.25 -10.22 11.04
CA ALA A 508 -23.74 -10.73 9.75
C ALA A 508 -25.09 -10.12 9.35
N TYR A 509 -26.00 -9.94 10.32
CA TYR A 509 -27.31 -9.32 10.03
C TYR A 509 -27.17 -7.84 9.63
N ALA A 510 -26.44 -7.06 10.43
CA ALA A 510 -26.24 -5.64 10.17
C ALA A 510 -25.55 -5.42 8.82
N ARG A 511 -24.46 -6.16 8.57
CA ARG A 511 -23.70 -6.09 7.31
C ARG A 511 -24.53 -6.53 6.11
N GLY A 512 -25.25 -7.65 6.22
CA GLY A 512 -26.12 -8.15 5.15
C GLY A 512 -27.24 -7.17 4.80
N ARG A 513 -27.80 -6.48 5.79
CA ARG A 513 -28.81 -5.45 5.59
C ARG A 513 -28.24 -4.22 4.88
N GLN A 514 -27.10 -3.71 5.32
CA GLN A 514 -26.42 -2.57 4.71
C GLN A 514 -26.08 -2.85 3.23
N ILE A 515 -25.49 -4.02 2.93
CA ILE A 515 -25.20 -4.43 1.56
C ILE A 515 -26.49 -4.48 0.72
N ALA A 516 -27.56 -5.07 1.26
CA ALA A 516 -28.85 -5.17 0.54
C ALA A 516 -29.47 -3.78 0.28
N GLU A 517 -29.38 -2.84 1.21
CA GLU A 517 -29.84 -1.46 1.05
C GLU A 517 -29.04 -0.71 -0.02
N LYS A 518 -27.70 -0.79 0.00
CA LYS A 518 -26.85 -0.17 -1.03
C LYS A 518 -27.06 -0.77 -2.42
N LEU A 519 -27.16 -2.08 -2.53
CA LEU A 519 -27.48 -2.75 -3.80
C LEU A 519 -28.85 -2.34 -4.34
N LYS A 520 -29.84 -2.17 -3.48
CA LYS A 520 -31.16 -1.68 -3.90
C LYS A 520 -31.10 -0.26 -4.49
N GLU A 521 -30.21 0.59 -3.97
CA GLU A 521 -29.99 1.95 -4.48
C GLU A 521 -29.22 1.95 -5.79
N ALA A 522 -28.15 1.15 -5.88
CA ALA A 522 -27.24 1.11 -7.02
C ALA A 522 -27.81 0.33 -8.23
N ILE A 523 -28.64 -0.72 -7.99
CA ILE A 523 -29.20 -1.51 -9.09
C ILE A 523 -30.38 -0.75 -9.75
N PRO A 524 -30.31 -0.47 -11.06
CA PRO A 524 -31.36 0.24 -11.76
C PRO A 524 -32.66 -0.58 -11.80
N ARG A 525 -33.81 0.12 -11.69
CA ARG A 525 -35.12 -0.52 -11.77
C ARG A 525 -35.35 -1.16 -13.13
N GLN A 526 -35.71 -2.43 -13.12
CA GLN A 526 -36.04 -3.19 -14.32
C GLN A 526 -37.57 -3.40 -14.48
N GLN A 527 -38.00 -4.10 -15.52
CA GLN A 527 -39.41 -4.38 -15.79
C GLN A 527 -40.07 -5.33 -14.75
N PHE A 528 -39.24 -5.99 -13.92
CA PHE A 528 -39.65 -6.89 -12.84
C PHE A 528 -39.01 -6.50 -11.52
N GLU A 529 -39.52 -7.00 -10.42
CA GLU A 529 -38.98 -6.79 -9.08
C GLU A 529 -37.74 -7.67 -8.88
N ILE A 530 -36.67 -7.07 -8.35
CA ILE A 530 -35.43 -7.78 -8.02
C ILE A 530 -35.33 -7.85 -6.50
N PRO A 531 -35.59 -9.00 -5.88
CA PRO A 531 -35.28 -9.22 -4.47
C PRO A 531 -33.78 -9.33 -4.31
N VAL A 532 -33.23 -8.55 -3.38
CA VAL A 532 -31.85 -8.58 -2.90
C VAL A 532 -31.89 -9.22 -1.52
N GLN A 533 -31.22 -10.34 -1.34
CA GLN A 533 -31.31 -11.12 -0.11
C GLN A 533 -29.93 -11.47 0.42
N ALA A 534 -29.70 -11.25 1.70
CA ALA A 534 -28.52 -11.70 2.41
C ALA A 534 -28.82 -13.03 3.12
N CYS A 535 -27.94 -14.02 2.96
CA CYS A 535 -28.14 -15.38 3.46
C CYS A 535 -26.92 -15.90 4.22
N ILE A 536 -27.16 -16.73 5.23
CA ILE A 536 -26.16 -17.54 5.93
C ILE A 536 -26.58 -19.00 5.82
N GLY A 537 -25.75 -19.85 5.19
CA GLY A 537 -26.06 -21.28 5.05
C GLY A 537 -27.41 -21.53 4.36
N GLY A 538 -27.80 -20.68 3.39
CA GLY A 538 -29.08 -20.77 2.68
C GLY A 538 -30.27 -20.12 3.40
N LYS A 539 -30.13 -19.69 4.66
CA LYS A 539 -31.18 -19.00 5.41
C LYS A 539 -31.09 -17.49 5.15
N VAL A 540 -32.20 -16.92 4.64
CA VAL A 540 -32.30 -15.46 4.43
C VAL A 540 -32.36 -14.75 5.79
N ILE A 541 -31.42 -13.83 6.02
CA ILE A 541 -31.34 -13.01 7.24
C ILE A 541 -31.79 -11.57 7.01
N ALA A 542 -31.55 -11.01 5.81
CA ALA A 542 -32.02 -9.68 5.45
C ALA A 542 -32.53 -9.68 4.00
N ARG A 543 -33.49 -8.81 3.70
CA ARG A 543 -34.08 -8.70 2.37
C ARG A 543 -34.49 -7.27 2.06
N GLU A 544 -34.09 -6.81 0.87
CA GLU A 544 -34.56 -5.60 0.24
C GLU A 544 -35.12 -5.91 -1.15
N THR A 545 -35.81 -4.96 -1.77
CA THR A 545 -36.42 -5.19 -3.09
C THR A 545 -36.29 -3.95 -3.96
N VAL A 546 -35.63 -4.10 -5.12
CA VAL A 546 -35.65 -3.09 -6.19
C VAL A 546 -36.99 -3.17 -6.89
N LYS A 547 -37.79 -2.10 -6.79
CA LYS A 547 -39.13 -2.06 -7.35
C LYS A 547 -39.10 -2.06 -8.88
N ALA A 548 -40.00 -2.80 -9.52
CA ALA A 548 -40.15 -2.79 -10.98
C ALA A 548 -40.56 -1.39 -11.51
N VAL A 549 -40.14 -1.08 -12.73
CA VAL A 549 -40.65 0.07 -13.47
C VAL A 549 -42.18 -0.14 -13.68
N ARG A 550 -42.98 0.81 -13.24
CA ARG A 550 -44.42 0.76 -13.33
C ARG A 550 -44.87 1.46 -14.60
N LYS A 551 -45.28 0.68 -15.60
CA LYS A 551 -45.97 1.23 -16.78
C LYS A 551 -47.44 1.44 -16.42
N ASP A 552 -47.96 2.63 -16.59
CA ASP A 552 -49.38 2.90 -16.38
C ASP A 552 -50.19 2.30 -17.56
N VAL A 553 -50.62 1.06 -17.35
CA VAL A 553 -51.45 0.34 -18.34
C VAL A 553 -52.90 0.81 -18.33
N LEU A 554 -53.29 1.62 -17.33
CA LEU A 554 -54.65 2.13 -17.16
C LEU A 554 -54.81 3.52 -17.81
N ALA A 555 -53.74 4.22 -18.16
CA ALA A 555 -53.77 5.57 -18.74
C ALA A 555 -54.67 5.67 -20.01
N LYS A 556 -54.78 4.58 -20.77
CA LYS A 556 -55.62 4.51 -21.98
C LYS A 556 -57.05 3.95 -21.71
N CYS A 557 -57.43 3.70 -20.46
CA CYS A 557 -58.75 3.21 -20.12
C CYS A 557 -59.67 4.37 -19.81
N TYR A 558 -60.39 4.88 -20.81
CA TYR A 558 -61.46 5.85 -20.64
C TYR A 558 -62.72 5.12 -20.16
N GLY A 559 -63.34 5.58 -19.05
CA GLY A 559 -64.59 5.08 -18.52
C GLY A 559 -64.47 4.03 -17.40
N GLY A 560 -65.57 3.75 -16.72
CA GLY A 560 -65.65 2.97 -15.48
C GLY A 560 -65.60 1.44 -15.61
N ASP A 561 -65.05 0.88 -16.69
CA ASP A 561 -64.97 -0.58 -16.87
C ASP A 561 -63.93 -1.21 -15.94
N ILE A 562 -64.38 -1.58 -14.74
CA ILE A 562 -63.62 -2.20 -13.67
C ILE A 562 -63.05 -3.56 -14.11
N THR A 563 -63.83 -4.31 -14.92
CA THR A 563 -63.43 -5.66 -15.37
C THR A 563 -62.24 -5.60 -16.31
N ARG A 564 -62.24 -4.65 -17.24
CA ARG A 564 -61.14 -4.42 -18.18
C ARG A 564 -59.85 -3.93 -17.46
N LYS A 565 -60.02 -3.05 -16.45
CA LYS A 565 -58.91 -2.57 -15.61
C LYS A 565 -58.27 -3.72 -14.83
N LYS A 566 -59.05 -4.58 -14.19
CA LYS A 566 -58.56 -5.78 -13.49
C LYS A 566 -57.81 -6.72 -14.42
N LYS A 567 -58.36 -7.01 -15.62
CA LYS A 567 -57.75 -7.91 -16.60
C LYS A 567 -56.42 -7.38 -17.15
N LEU A 568 -56.28 -6.06 -17.32
CA LEU A 568 -55.01 -5.43 -17.73
C LEU A 568 -53.96 -5.49 -16.63
N LEU A 569 -54.35 -5.27 -15.38
CA LEU A 569 -53.44 -5.39 -14.23
C LEU A 569 -52.99 -6.84 -14.00
N GLU A 570 -53.88 -7.83 -14.19
CA GLU A 570 -53.51 -9.26 -14.12
C GLU A 570 -52.52 -9.65 -15.22
N LYS A 571 -52.79 -9.25 -16.47
CA LYS A 571 -51.85 -9.48 -17.58
C LYS A 571 -50.47 -8.82 -17.32
N GLN A 572 -50.43 -7.62 -16.75
CA GLN A 572 -49.20 -6.97 -16.37
C GLN A 572 -48.46 -7.77 -15.29
N LYS A 573 -49.20 -8.27 -14.28
CA LYS A 573 -48.63 -9.09 -13.20
C LYS A 573 -48.07 -10.41 -13.73
N GLU A 574 -48.79 -11.09 -14.61
CA GLU A 574 -48.31 -12.32 -15.26
C GLU A 574 -47.12 -12.07 -16.16
N GLY A 575 -47.14 -11.01 -16.96
CA GLY A 575 -45.99 -10.61 -17.79
C GLY A 575 -44.74 -10.35 -16.98
N LYS A 576 -44.85 -9.62 -15.87
CA LYS A 576 -43.73 -9.37 -14.93
C LYS A 576 -43.23 -10.68 -14.29
N LYS A 577 -44.16 -11.63 -13.94
CA LYS A 577 -43.78 -12.94 -13.40
C LYS A 577 -42.96 -13.76 -14.39
N ARG A 578 -43.36 -13.75 -15.68
CA ARG A 578 -42.61 -14.43 -16.76
C ARG A 578 -41.25 -13.79 -17.01
N MET A 579 -41.19 -12.46 -17.07
CA MET A 579 -39.92 -11.73 -17.23
C MET A 579 -38.96 -12.00 -16.09
N ARG A 580 -39.45 -12.12 -14.86
CA ARG A 580 -38.63 -12.48 -13.69
C ARG A 580 -38.03 -13.87 -13.79
N GLN A 581 -38.69 -14.82 -14.43
CA GLN A 581 -38.21 -16.21 -14.59
C GLN A 581 -37.14 -16.34 -15.67
N VAL A 582 -37.07 -15.41 -16.62
CA VAL A 582 -36.18 -15.47 -17.80
C VAL A 582 -35.11 -14.37 -17.77
N GLY A 583 -35.32 -13.29 -17.00
CA GLY A 583 -34.43 -12.14 -16.99
C GLY A 583 -33.21 -12.35 -16.08
N SER A 584 -32.02 -12.28 -16.64
CA SER A 584 -30.77 -12.11 -15.88
C SER A 584 -30.71 -10.69 -15.29
N VAL A 585 -30.23 -10.58 -14.07
CA VAL A 585 -30.01 -9.28 -13.42
C VAL A 585 -28.58 -8.83 -13.75
N SER A 586 -28.46 -7.79 -14.57
CA SER A 586 -27.17 -7.11 -14.75
C SER A 586 -26.89 -6.22 -13.54
N VAL A 587 -25.77 -6.46 -12.87
CA VAL A 587 -25.29 -5.63 -11.76
C VAL A 587 -24.26 -4.65 -12.34
N PRO A 588 -24.49 -3.34 -12.25
CA PRO A 588 -23.50 -2.36 -12.70
C PRO A 588 -22.21 -2.44 -11.87
N SER A 589 -21.08 -2.10 -12.47
CA SER A 589 -19.78 -2.01 -11.77
C SER A 589 -19.86 -1.08 -10.55
N GLU A 590 -20.58 0.03 -10.67
CA GLU A 590 -20.84 0.99 -9.59
C GLU A 590 -21.49 0.36 -8.35
N ALA A 591 -22.29 -0.71 -8.53
CA ALA A 591 -22.91 -1.41 -7.41
C ALA A 591 -21.89 -2.18 -6.56
N PHE A 592 -20.84 -2.73 -7.17
CA PHE A 592 -19.75 -3.37 -6.44
C PHE A 592 -18.93 -2.32 -5.68
N MET A 593 -18.60 -1.19 -6.32
CA MET A 593 -17.89 -0.08 -5.70
C MET A 593 -18.69 0.56 -4.54
N SER A 594 -20.02 0.62 -4.64
CA SER A 594 -20.88 1.17 -3.57
C SER A 594 -20.84 0.35 -2.28
N ILE A 595 -20.50 -0.95 -2.38
CA ILE A 595 -20.38 -1.84 -1.22
C ILE A 595 -19.06 -1.60 -0.46
N LEU A 596 -18.00 -1.19 -1.17
CA LEU A 596 -16.74 -0.83 -0.55
C LEU A 596 -16.87 0.42 0.34
N LYS A 597 -17.83 1.30 0.04
CA LYS A 597 -18.10 2.57 0.75
C LYS A 597 -19.30 2.48 1.71
N ILE A 598 -19.61 1.29 2.24
CA ILE A 598 -20.80 1.11 3.09
C ILE A 598 -20.70 1.85 4.42
N ASP A 599 -19.50 2.01 4.94
CA ASP A 599 -19.26 2.52 6.29
C ASP A 599 -18.63 3.94 6.29
N SER A 600 -18.46 4.58 5.12
CA SER A 600 -17.97 5.95 4.95
C SER A 600 -19.08 7.00 5.04
#